data_21e94f9933b383389b9725da0e78390f
#
_entry.id   21e94f9933b383389b9725da0e78390f
#
_cell.length_a   1.000
_cell.length_b   1.000
_cell.length_c   1.000
_cell.angle_alpha   90.00
_cell.angle_beta   90.00
_cell.angle_gamma   90.00
#
_symmetry.space_group_name_H-M   'P 1'
#
loop_
_entity.id
_entity.type
_entity.pdbx_description
1 polymer ?
#
loop_
_entity_poly.entity_id
_entity_poly.type
_entity_poly.pdbx_seq_one_letter_code
_entity_poly.pdbx_strand_id
1 'polypeptide(L)'
;MIKISQGGGRLLVGALTAMLIAACGGSSPSSSASTPSPTTAPTVVTRTDSAHGTFLVDATNQMTLYTFTHDTPGVSNCSGQCLAVWPALTVPAGAPVKGGAGVTGQFATITRADGPLQVTYQGLPLYFFHKDVAVGDVTGVYPSWVLAKP
;
A
#
# COMPACT_ATOMS: atom_id res chain seq x y z
N MET A 1 15.27 46.35 -2.41
CA MET A 1 14.56 47.56 -2.86
C MET A 1 13.38 47.13 -3.71
N ILE A 2 12.20 47.02 -3.15
CA ILE A 2 10.98 46.77 -3.92
C ILE A 2 9.92 47.71 -3.36
N LYS A 3 9.41 48.57 -4.26
CA LYS A 3 8.46 49.64 -3.99
C LYS A 3 7.06 49.10 -3.72
N ILE A 4 6.48 49.57 -2.64
CA ILE A 4 5.05 49.43 -2.30
C ILE A 4 4.34 50.61 -2.97
N SER A 5 3.32 50.31 -3.77
CA SER A 5 2.39 51.32 -4.31
C SER A 5 1.05 51.18 -3.62
N GLN A 6 0.67 52.25 -2.91
CA GLN A 6 -0.67 52.48 -2.36
C GLN A 6 -1.51 53.29 -3.35
N GLY A 7 -2.76 52.96 -3.47
CA GLY A 7 -3.80 53.81 -4.06
C GLY A 7 -5.14 53.23 -3.65
N GLY A 8 -5.95 53.81 -2.88
CA GLY A 8 -6.57 55.10 -2.96
C GLY A 8 -8.03 54.94 -3.31
N GLY A 9 -8.87 54.86 -2.29
CA GLY A 9 -10.18 55.24 -1.97
C GLY A 9 -11.27 55.46 -3.04
N ARG A 10 -12.49 55.02 -2.66
CA ARG A 10 -13.72 55.86 -2.77
C ARG A 10 -14.89 55.17 -2.09
N LEU A 11 -15.39 55.83 -1.03
CA LEU A 11 -16.72 55.63 -0.48
C LEU A 11 -17.77 56.04 -1.50
N LEU A 12 -18.85 55.30 -1.62
CA LEU A 12 -20.17 55.81 -2.03
C LEU A 12 -21.25 55.10 -1.14
N VAL A 13 -21.93 55.99 -0.45
CA VAL A 13 -23.16 55.76 0.35
C VAL A 13 -24.34 55.65 -0.60
N GLY A 14 -25.25 54.72 -0.39
CA GLY A 14 -26.48 54.67 -1.18
C GLY A 14 -27.51 53.68 -0.66
N ALA A 15 -28.41 54.19 0.15
CA ALA A 15 -29.84 53.92 0.28
C ALA A 15 -30.41 52.51 0.54
N LEU A 16 -31.09 52.41 1.67
CA LEU A 16 -32.09 51.42 2.06
C LEU A 16 -33.17 51.22 0.98
N THR A 17 -33.51 49.97 0.74
CA THR A 17 -34.89 49.57 0.41
C THR A 17 -35.19 48.20 1.04
N ALA A 18 -36.03 48.18 2.02
CA ALA A 18 -36.61 46.97 2.65
C ALA A 18 -37.61 46.36 1.67
N MET A 19 -37.45 45.08 1.37
CA MET A 19 -38.50 44.29 0.73
C MET A 19 -38.62 42.95 1.45
N LEU A 20 -39.68 42.83 2.26
CA LEU A 20 -40.15 41.59 2.86
C LEU A 20 -40.71 40.70 1.76
N ILE A 21 -40.14 39.53 1.58
CA ILE A 21 -40.78 38.44 0.84
C ILE A 21 -40.78 37.19 1.73
N ALA A 22 -41.97 36.65 1.85
CA ALA A 22 -42.38 35.55 2.70
C ALA A 22 -41.66 34.24 2.46
N ALA A 23 -41.59 33.45 3.52
CA ALA A 23 -41.14 32.09 3.62
C ALA A 23 -41.80 31.15 2.60
N CYS A 24 -40.98 30.35 1.91
CA CYS A 24 -41.35 29.01 1.51
C CYS A 24 -40.26 28.05 2.01
N GLY A 25 -40.63 27.22 2.97
CA GLY A 25 -39.82 26.12 3.48
C GLY A 25 -39.56 25.12 2.39
N GLY A 26 -38.32 25.10 1.89
CA GLY A 26 -37.80 24.05 1.08
C GLY A 26 -36.84 23.23 1.93
N SER A 27 -37.30 22.07 2.43
CA SER A 27 -36.42 21.05 3.01
C SER A 27 -35.52 20.52 1.90
N SER A 28 -34.31 21.02 1.83
CA SER A 28 -33.28 20.40 0.98
C SER A 28 -32.93 19.04 1.57
N PRO A 29 -33.01 17.94 0.80
CA PRO A 29 -32.44 16.69 1.24
C PRO A 29 -30.92 16.89 1.36
N SER A 30 -30.40 16.79 2.59
CA SER A 30 -28.97 16.62 2.81
C SER A 30 -28.54 15.32 2.14
N SER A 31 -28.06 15.42 0.93
CA SER A 31 -27.29 14.34 0.30
C SER A 31 -25.99 14.22 1.13
N SER A 32 -26.01 13.28 2.07
CA SER A 32 -24.77 12.82 2.71
C SER A 32 -23.91 12.21 1.61
N ALA A 33 -23.05 13.03 1.05
CA ALA A 33 -21.97 12.53 0.19
C ALA A 33 -21.10 11.63 1.07
N SER A 34 -21.27 10.33 0.93
CA SER A 34 -20.36 9.34 1.50
C SER A 34 -19.00 9.60 0.87
N THR A 35 -18.11 10.25 1.61
CA THR A 35 -16.70 10.37 1.26
C THR A 35 -16.18 8.94 1.09
N PRO A 36 -15.68 8.55 -0.11
CA PRO A 36 -15.12 7.22 -0.28
C PRO A 36 -13.96 7.09 0.71
N SER A 37 -14.06 6.11 1.62
CA SER A 37 -12.94 5.73 2.47
C SER A 37 -11.73 5.46 1.58
N PRO A 38 -10.53 5.97 1.89
CA PRO A 38 -9.35 5.71 1.10
C PRO A 38 -9.15 4.18 1.03
N THR A 39 -9.41 3.60 -0.13
CA THR A 39 -9.12 2.20 -0.40
C THR A 39 -7.61 2.08 -0.44
N THR A 40 -7.01 1.60 0.66
CA THR A 40 -5.58 1.30 0.69
C THR A 40 -5.29 0.22 -0.33
N ALA A 41 -4.44 0.53 -1.31
CA ALA A 41 -4.01 -0.44 -2.31
C ALA A 41 -3.41 -1.70 -1.65
N PRO A 42 -3.59 -2.88 -2.22
CA PRO A 42 -2.97 -4.10 -1.68
C PRO A 42 -1.44 -4.02 -1.79
N THR A 43 -0.75 -4.67 -0.86
CA THR A 43 0.71 -4.86 -0.87
C THR A 43 1.08 -6.12 -1.64
N VAL A 44 0.27 -7.17 -1.50
CA VAL A 44 0.49 -8.49 -2.09
C VAL A 44 -0.76 -8.91 -2.85
N VAL A 45 -0.57 -9.45 -4.05
CA VAL A 45 -1.65 -9.97 -4.89
C VAL A 45 -1.31 -11.39 -5.37
N THR A 46 -2.26 -12.05 -6.00
CA THR A 46 -2.05 -13.38 -6.59
C THR A 46 -1.69 -13.27 -8.06
N ARG A 47 -0.90 -14.24 -8.51
CA ARG A 47 -0.65 -14.56 -9.93
C ARG A 47 -0.85 -16.05 -10.12
N THR A 48 -1.29 -16.44 -11.32
CA THR A 48 -1.44 -17.86 -11.69
C THR A 48 -0.72 -18.10 -13.00
N ASP A 49 0.04 -19.18 -13.05
CA ASP A 49 0.57 -19.73 -14.31
C ASP A 49 0.30 -21.25 -14.38
N SER A 50 0.55 -21.83 -15.56
CA SER A 50 0.30 -23.25 -15.82
C SER A 50 1.30 -24.19 -15.17
N ALA A 51 2.50 -23.72 -14.87
CA ALA A 51 3.58 -24.55 -14.31
C ALA A 51 3.56 -24.57 -12.77
N HIS A 52 3.19 -23.45 -12.14
CA HIS A 52 3.32 -23.26 -10.69
C HIS A 52 1.99 -23.10 -9.97
N GLY A 53 0.87 -22.98 -10.73
CA GLY A 53 -0.45 -22.68 -10.16
C GLY A 53 -0.51 -21.25 -9.61
N THR A 54 -1.32 -21.04 -8.58
CA THR A 54 -1.48 -19.70 -7.96
C THR A 54 -0.40 -19.47 -6.89
N PHE A 55 0.22 -18.29 -6.92
CA PHE A 55 1.25 -17.85 -5.98
C PHE A 55 1.17 -16.35 -5.73
N LEU A 56 1.90 -15.87 -4.73
CA LEU A 56 1.91 -14.48 -4.32
C LEU A 56 2.96 -13.67 -5.09
N VAL A 57 2.60 -12.45 -5.43
CA VAL A 57 3.50 -11.44 -6.01
C VAL A 57 3.32 -10.10 -5.29
N ASP A 58 4.34 -9.27 -5.28
CA ASP A 58 4.23 -7.88 -4.82
C ASP A 58 3.32 -7.10 -5.78
N ALA A 59 2.38 -6.37 -5.23
CA ALA A 59 1.39 -5.61 -6.02
C ALA A 59 2.02 -4.45 -6.81
N THR A 60 3.14 -3.92 -6.35
CA THR A 60 3.77 -2.72 -6.94
C THR A 60 4.60 -3.07 -8.18
N ASN A 61 5.46 -4.07 -8.07
CA ASN A 61 6.39 -4.44 -9.14
C ASN A 61 6.04 -5.77 -9.82
N GLN A 62 5.04 -6.49 -9.31
CA GLN A 62 4.57 -7.78 -9.83
C GLN A 62 5.62 -8.91 -9.79
N MET A 63 6.65 -8.75 -8.95
CA MET A 63 7.69 -9.75 -8.76
C MET A 63 7.23 -10.87 -7.83
N THR A 64 7.71 -12.07 -8.11
CA THR A 64 7.34 -13.28 -7.37
C THR A 64 7.85 -13.25 -5.94
N LEU A 65 7.02 -13.75 -5.01
CA LEU A 65 7.34 -13.83 -3.60
C LEU A 65 7.60 -15.27 -3.16
N TYR A 66 8.58 -15.41 -2.30
CA TYR A 66 9.07 -16.69 -1.77
C TYR A 66 9.08 -16.68 -0.25
N THR A 67 9.08 -17.88 0.33
CA THR A 67 9.36 -18.12 1.75
C THR A 67 10.56 -19.02 1.90
N PHE A 68 11.31 -18.84 3.00
CA PHE A 68 12.48 -19.62 3.34
C PHE A 68 12.08 -20.74 4.32
N THR A 69 12.36 -21.99 3.99
CA THR A 69 11.92 -23.14 4.82
C THR A 69 12.60 -23.22 6.18
N HIS A 70 13.70 -22.50 6.37
CA HIS A 70 14.39 -22.42 7.67
C HIS A 70 13.90 -21.23 8.51
N ASP A 71 12.99 -20.39 8.00
CA ASP A 71 12.34 -19.38 8.82
C ASP A 71 11.30 -20.01 9.74
N THR A 72 11.01 -19.31 10.82
CA THR A 72 9.93 -19.66 11.75
C THR A 72 8.95 -18.50 11.86
N PRO A 73 7.71 -18.74 12.32
CA PRO A 73 6.75 -17.65 12.43
C PRO A 73 7.30 -16.45 13.21
N GLY A 74 7.30 -15.29 12.56
CA GLY A 74 7.81 -14.05 13.12
C GLY A 74 9.33 -13.89 13.14
N VAL A 75 10.10 -14.85 12.60
CA VAL A 75 11.57 -14.80 12.61
C VAL A 75 12.14 -15.07 11.22
N SER A 76 12.95 -14.13 10.75
CA SER A 76 13.74 -14.29 9.52
C SER A 76 15.14 -14.80 9.87
N ASN A 77 15.52 -15.96 9.33
CA ASN A 77 16.85 -16.53 9.43
C ASN A 77 17.75 -16.19 8.22
N CYS A 78 17.24 -15.38 7.28
CA CYS A 78 18.00 -14.88 6.15
C CYS A 78 18.60 -13.51 6.48
N SER A 79 19.93 -13.43 6.59
CA SER A 79 20.68 -12.22 6.90
C SER A 79 22.00 -12.13 6.12
N GLY A 80 22.65 -10.98 6.10
CA GLY A 80 23.92 -10.78 5.41
C GLY A 80 23.89 -11.18 3.94
N GLN A 81 24.76 -12.09 3.52
CA GLN A 81 24.84 -12.56 2.14
C GLN A 81 23.56 -13.21 1.62
N CYS A 82 22.75 -13.79 2.50
CA CYS A 82 21.44 -14.32 2.13
C CYS A 82 20.56 -13.24 1.51
N LEU A 83 20.52 -12.03 2.10
CA LEU A 83 19.71 -10.92 1.60
C LEU A 83 20.19 -10.36 0.24
N ALA A 84 21.45 -10.54 -0.11
CA ALA A 84 21.94 -10.13 -1.42
C ALA A 84 21.33 -11.01 -2.54
N VAL A 85 21.00 -12.26 -2.21
CA VAL A 85 20.38 -13.23 -3.12
C VAL A 85 18.84 -13.22 -2.96
N TRP A 86 18.36 -13.03 -1.74
CA TRP A 86 16.94 -13.07 -1.35
C TRP A 86 16.52 -11.76 -0.66
N PRO A 87 16.34 -10.68 -1.41
CA PRO A 87 15.90 -9.41 -0.83
C PRO A 87 14.56 -9.56 -0.11
N ALA A 88 14.46 -9.00 1.09
CA ALA A 88 13.23 -9.02 1.87
C ALA A 88 12.16 -8.10 1.25
N LEU A 89 10.89 -8.52 1.26
CA LEU A 89 9.79 -7.60 1.00
C LEU A 89 9.61 -6.70 2.22
N THR A 90 9.96 -5.43 2.10
CA THR A 90 9.91 -4.45 3.20
C THR A 90 8.89 -3.35 2.96
N VAL A 91 8.41 -2.78 4.05
CA VAL A 91 7.48 -1.64 4.04
C VAL A 91 7.94 -0.57 5.02
N PRO A 92 7.59 0.71 4.79
CA PRO A 92 7.81 1.77 5.76
C PRO A 92 7.06 1.53 7.08
N ALA A 93 7.56 2.10 8.18
CA ALA A 93 6.88 2.05 9.46
C ALA A 93 5.48 2.68 9.36
N GLY A 94 4.47 1.98 9.90
CA GLY A 94 3.08 2.41 9.85
C GLY A 94 2.38 2.19 8.51
N ALA A 95 3.07 1.68 7.49
CA ALA A 95 2.41 1.33 6.23
C ALA A 95 1.46 0.14 6.44
N PRO A 96 0.21 0.24 5.98
CA PRO A 96 -0.72 -0.89 6.04
C PRO A 96 -0.28 -1.99 5.07
N VAL A 97 -0.30 -3.22 5.55
CA VAL A 97 -0.04 -4.40 4.71
C VAL A 97 -1.35 -5.13 4.47
N LYS A 98 -1.71 -5.31 3.20
CA LYS A 98 -2.97 -5.96 2.80
C LYS A 98 -2.77 -6.88 1.62
N GLY A 99 -3.56 -7.97 1.60
CA GLY A 99 -3.73 -8.81 0.42
C GLY A 99 -4.79 -8.25 -0.53
N GLY A 100 -4.59 -8.48 -1.82
CA GLY A 100 -5.62 -8.29 -2.84
C GLY A 100 -6.61 -9.46 -2.90
N ALA A 101 -7.44 -9.47 -3.93
CA ALA A 101 -8.40 -10.56 -4.15
C ALA A 101 -7.70 -11.92 -4.20
N GLY A 102 -8.25 -12.92 -3.52
CA GLY A 102 -7.70 -14.27 -3.45
C GLY A 102 -6.56 -14.46 -2.44
N VAL A 103 -6.11 -13.41 -1.75
CA VAL A 103 -5.11 -13.51 -0.67
C VAL A 103 -5.84 -13.45 0.67
N THR A 104 -5.99 -14.60 1.32
CA THR A 104 -6.86 -14.75 2.51
C THR A 104 -6.09 -14.91 3.83
N GLY A 105 -4.78 -15.12 3.78
CA GLY A 105 -3.95 -15.31 4.96
C GLY A 105 -3.66 -14.00 5.71
N GLN A 106 -3.19 -14.13 6.95
CA GLN A 106 -2.87 -13.03 7.83
C GLN A 106 -1.53 -12.39 7.45
N PHE A 107 -1.52 -11.05 7.39
CA PHE A 107 -0.30 -10.26 7.24
C PHE A 107 0.14 -9.66 8.57
N ALA A 108 1.46 -9.57 8.75
CA ALA A 108 2.09 -8.81 9.81
C ALA A 108 3.43 -8.25 9.31
N THR A 109 4.16 -7.58 10.17
CA THR A 109 5.54 -7.15 9.91
C THR A 109 6.44 -7.55 11.08
N ILE A 110 7.69 -7.85 10.75
CA ILE A 110 8.75 -8.05 11.75
C ILE A 110 9.82 -6.99 11.56
N THR A 111 10.38 -6.51 12.67
CA THR A 111 11.57 -5.65 12.63
C THR A 111 12.79 -6.53 12.44
N ARG A 112 13.48 -6.33 11.34
CA ARG A 112 14.74 -7.04 11.06
C ARG A 112 15.88 -6.51 11.93
N ALA A 113 16.90 -7.32 12.17
CA ALA A 113 18.09 -6.88 12.91
C ALA A 113 18.85 -5.74 12.20
N ASP A 114 18.73 -5.63 10.89
CA ASP A 114 19.28 -4.55 10.07
C ASP A 114 18.35 -3.32 9.93
N GLY A 115 17.21 -3.30 10.65
CA GLY A 115 16.33 -2.16 10.86
C GLY A 115 15.03 -2.13 10.05
N PRO A 116 14.94 -2.52 8.78
CA PRO A 116 13.71 -2.49 7.99
C PRO A 116 12.58 -3.36 8.56
N LEU A 117 11.32 -2.97 8.28
CA LEU A 117 10.15 -3.80 8.55
C LEU A 117 9.92 -4.74 7.38
N GLN A 118 10.06 -6.05 7.62
CA GLN A 118 9.78 -7.07 6.63
C GLN A 118 8.35 -7.59 6.76
N VAL A 119 7.67 -7.72 5.64
CA VAL A 119 6.31 -8.28 5.56
C VAL A 119 6.36 -9.78 5.82
N THR A 120 5.40 -10.26 6.61
CA THR A 120 5.13 -11.69 6.79
C THR A 120 3.73 -12.03 6.30
N TYR A 121 3.58 -13.24 5.80
CA TYR A 121 2.30 -13.83 5.42
C TYR A 121 2.13 -15.17 6.13
N GLN A 122 1.01 -15.34 6.84
CA GLN A 122 0.79 -16.52 7.72
C GLN A 122 1.96 -16.75 8.69
N GLY A 123 2.57 -15.67 9.17
CA GLY A 123 3.72 -15.68 10.07
C GLY A 123 5.08 -15.79 9.35
N LEU A 124 5.15 -16.28 8.11
CA LEU A 124 6.42 -16.49 7.41
C LEU A 124 6.89 -15.22 6.69
N PRO A 125 8.16 -14.82 6.84
CA PRO A 125 8.77 -13.71 6.12
C PRO A 125 8.73 -13.91 4.60
N LEU A 126 8.47 -12.82 3.86
CA LEU A 126 8.40 -12.82 2.41
C LEU A 126 9.67 -12.23 1.79
N TYR A 127 10.11 -12.84 0.69
CA TYR A 127 11.32 -12.47 -0.04
C TYR A 127 11.10 -12.43 -1.54
N PHE A 128 11.95 -11.67 -2.22
CA PHE A 128 12.18 -11.75 -3.65
C PHE A 128 13.35 -12.70 -3.96
N PHE A 129 13.52 -13.03 -5.23
CA PHE A 129 14.74 -13.67 -5.71
C PHE A 129 15.47 -12.73 -6.68
N HIS A 130 16.77 -12.54 -6.48
CA HIS A 130 17.55 -11.53 -7.23
C HIS A 130 17.65 -11.80 -8.74
N LYS A 131 17.39 -13.03 -9.20
CA LYS A 131 17.39 -13.38 -10.62
C LYS A 131 16.02 -13.32 -11.29
N ASP A 132 14.96 -13.13 -10.51
CA ASP A 132 13.67 -12.79 -11.08
C ASP A 132 13.71 -11.31 -11.45
N VAL A 133 13.87 -11.01 -12.74
CA VAL A 133 14.10 -9.65 -13.25
C VAL A 133 12.92 -9.14 -14.09
N ALA A 134 12.05 -10.05 -14.51
CA ALA A 134 10.85 -9.73 -15.29
C ALA A 134 9.60 -10.21 -14.59
N VAL A 135 8.50 -9.54 -14.88
CA VAL A 135 7.16 -9.92 -14.40
C VAL A 135 6.82 -11.34 -14.87
N GLY A 136 6.57 -12.23 -13.90
CA GLY A 136 6.26 -13.64 -14.16
C GLY A 136 7.47 -14.58 -14.08
N ASP A 137 8.67 -14.06 -13.81
CA ASP A 137 9.80 -14.92 -13.50
C ASP A 137 9.52 -15.70 -12.21
N VAL A 138 9.82 -17.01 -12.25
CA VAL A 138 9.72 -17.95 -11.12
C VAL A 138 10.97 -18.82 -11.14
N THR A 139 12.14 -18.23 -10.91
CA THR A 139 13.43 -18.95 -10.98
C THR A 139 14.02 -19.23 -9.60
N GLY A 140 13.33 -18.78 -8.52
CA GLY A 140 13.78 -18.92 -7.14
C GLY A 140 13.27 -20.16 -6.40
N VAL A 141 12.80 -21.21 -7.09
CA VAL A 141 12.37 -22.45 -6.44
C VAL A 141 13.57 -23.35 -6.20
N TYR A 142 13.94 -23.54 -4.93
CA TYR A 142 15.07 -24.37 -4.49
C TYR A 142 14.62 -25.25 -3.28
N PRO A 143 15.40 -26.26 -2.86
CA PRO A 143 15.02 -27.11 -1.72
C PRO A 143 14.66 -26.34 -0.44
N SER A 144 15.32 -25.20 -0.19
CA SER A 144 15.07 -24.35 0.98
C SER A 144 14.22 -23.11 0.69
N TRP A 145 13.78 -22.90 -0.55
CA TRP A 145 13.01 -21.73 -0.98
C TRP A 145 11.82 -22.15 -1.81
N VAL A 146 10.65 -21.79 -1.36
CA VAL A 146 9.40 -22.19 -2.01
C VAL A 146 8.55 -20.95 -2.34
N LEU A 147 7.70 -21.09 -3.36
CA LEU A 147 6.73 -20.05 -3.70
C LEU A 147 5.81 -19.76 -2.51
N ALA A 148 5.63 -18.50 -2.19
CA ALA A 148 4.57 -18.10 -1.26
C ALA A 148 3.21 -18.35 -1.92
N LYS A 149 2.33 -19.08 -1.25
CA LYS A 149 1.00 -19.46 -1.74
C LYS A 149 -0.09 -18.73 -0.95
N PRO A 150 -1.24 -18.37 -1.58
CA PRO A 150 -2.38 -17.75 -0.90
C PRO A 150 -3.09 -18.68 0.06
#